data_94f7e1a63a62427b72a1a58809a4fee9
#
_entry.id   94f7e1a63a62427b72a1a58809a4fee9
#
_cell.length_a   1.000
_cell.length_b   1.000
_cell.length_c   1.000
_cell.angle_alpha   90.00
_cell.angle_beta   90.00
_cell.angle_gamma   90.00
#
_symmetry.space_group_name_H-M   'P 1'
#
loop_
_entity.id
_entity.type
_entity.pdbx_description
1 polymer ?
#
loop_
_entity_poly.entity_id
_entity_poly.type
_entity_poly.pdbx_seq_one_letter_code
_entity_poly.pdbx_strand_id
1 'polypeptide(L)'
;MVGPITLVDSGDEIDCSRMGSGGYSIPSIVEADIVKFKSCDAKFILHVEKDTVWRRFNEDKFWRKHSCLLTHGGGQPPRGVRRMLYRLHNELKLPVYCLLDNDPWGYYIYSVLKQGSINLAYESKRMAIPAARFLGIRSRDYDRCKLSQSVQIALNDTDIKRAKQIAAYP
;
A
#
# COMPACT_ATOMS: atom_id res chain seq x y z
N MET A 1 5.56 3.74 -7.44
CA MET A 1 6.30 3.90 -6.16
C MET A 1 7.25 5.08 -6.27
N VAL A 2 7.44 5.85 -5.20
CA VAL A 2 8.39 6.95 -5.11
C VAL A 2 9.00 6.99 -3.71
N GLY A 3 10.24 7.47 -3.59
CA GLY A 3 10.92 7.63 -2.30
C GLY A 3 12.42 7.34 -2.37
N PRO A 4 13.13 7.44 -1.23
CA PRO A 4 14.58 7.35 -1.17
C PRO A 4 15.05 5.87 -1.23
N ILE A 5 14.93 5.27 -2.41
CA ILE A 5 15.41 3.93 -2.72
C ILE A 5 15.96 3.89 -4.14
N THR A 6 17.06 3.21 -4.31
CA THR A 6 17.63 2.87 -5.61
C THR A 6 17.48 1.37 -5.87
N LEU A 7 16.92 1.04 -7.02
CA LEU A 7 16.69 -0.33 -7.48
C LEU A 7 17.62 -0.65 -8.65
N VAL A 8 17.84 -1.93 -8.89
CA VAL A 8 18.30 -2.45 -10.18
C VAL A 8 17.18 -3.31 -10.72
N ASP A 9 16.57 -2.91 -11.84
CA ASP A 9 15.48 -3.62 -12.50
C ASP A 9 15.94 -4.05 -13.88
N SER A 10 15.98 -5.37 -14.10
CA SER A 10 16.44 -5.96 -15.37
C SER A 10 17.80 -5.47 -15.85
N GLY A 11 18.68 -5.08 -14.92
CA GLY A 11 20.02 -4.57 -15.18
C GLY A 11 20.16 -3.04 -15.14
N ASP A 12 19.06 -2.31 -15.24
CA ASP A 12 19.04 -0.84 -15.20
C ASP A 12 18.94 -0.31 -13.76
N GLU A 13 19.77 0.67 -13.43
CA GLU A 13 19.71 1.34 -12.13
C GLU A 13 18.66 2.46 -12.12
N ILE A 14 17.72 2.39 -11.19
CA ILE A 14 16.57 3.28 -11.07
C ILE A 14 16.57 3.94 -9.71
N ASP A 15 16.77 5.26 -9.67
CA ASP A 15 16.58 6.09 -8.47
C ASP A 15 15.10 6.53 -8.35
N CYS A 16 14.35 5.90 -7.47
CA CYS A 16 12.93 6.19 -7.28
C CYS A 16 12.65 7.59 -6.70
N SER A 17 13.66 8.30 -6.18
CA SER A 17 13.52 9.68 -5.73
C SER A 17 13.47 10.68 -6.89
N ARG A 18 13.86 10.26 -8.10
CA ARG A 18 13.95 11.09 -9.31
C ARG A 18 12.89 10.77 -10.36
N MET A 19 11.94 9.90 -10.06
CA MET A 19 10.95 9.43 -11.04
C MET A 19 9.80 10.40 -11.33
N GLY A 20 9.89 11.66 -10.84
CA GLY A 20 8.91 12.70 -11.14
C GLY A 20 7.50 12.41 -10.59
N SER A 21 6.47 12.91 -11.30
CA SER A 21 5.07 12.78 -10.87
C SER A 21 4.51 11.37 -11.03
N GLY A 22 5.02 10.59 -11.98
CA GLY A 22 4.56 9.21 -12.22
C GLY A 22 5.12 8.17 -11.26
N GLY A 23 6.31 8.43 -10.70
CA GLY A 23 7.01 7.46 -9.89
C GLY A 23 7.44 6.20 -10.67
N TYR A 24 8.07 5.25 -10.00
CA TYR A 24 8.43 3.96 -10.57
C TYR A 24 7.19 3.05 -10.66
N SER A 25 6.92 2.55 -11.86
CA SER A 25 5.87 1.56 -12.10
C SER A 25 6.34 0.19 -11.62
N ILE A 26 5.73 -0.35 -10.57
CA ILE A 26 6.10 -1.66 -10.04
C ILE A 26 5.68 -2.74 -11.04
N PRO A 27 6.62 -3.55 -11.56
CA PRO A 27 6.29 -4.61 -12.52
C PRO A 27 5.52 -5.76 -11.86
N SER A 28 4.92 -6.61 -12.68
CA SER A 28 4.18 -7.80 -12.20
C SER A 28 5.12 -8.85 -11.59
N ILE A 29 6.36 -8.92 -12.07
CA ILE A 29 7.40 -9.84 -11.57
C ILE A 29 8.46 -8.98 -10.88
N VAL A 30 8.64 -9.20 -9.59
CA VAL A 30 9.55 -8.45 -8.72
C VAL A 30 10.41 -9.40 -7.87
N GLU A 31 10.80 -10.52 -8.43
CA GLU A 31 11.66 -11.49 -7.74
C GLU A 31 13.09 -10.95 -7.63
N ALA A 32 13.87 -11.50 -6.69
CA ALA A 32 15.18 -10.95 -6.32
C ALA A 32 16.25 -11.04 -7.42
N ASP A 33 16.09 -11.92 -8.39
CA ASP A 33 16.92 -12.03 -9.57
C ASP A 33 16.62 -10.94 -10.62
N ILE A 34 15.43 -10.39 -10.63
CA ILE A 34 14.97 -9.35 -11.56
C ILE A 34 15.08 -7.96 -10.96
N VAL A 35 14.48 -7.75 -9.75
CA VAL A 35 14.52 -6.46 -9.05
C VAL A 35 15.36 -6.57 -7.80
N LYS A 36 16.48 -5.87 -7.75
CA LYS A 36 17.40 -5.82 -6.60
C LYS A 36 17.34 -4.47 -5.90
N PHE A 37 17.41 -4.48 -4.59
CA PHE A 37 17.54 -3.26 -3.79
C PHE A 37 19.01 -2.90 -3.62
N LYS A 38 19.43 -1.75 -4.18
CA LYS A 38 20.83 -1.28 -4.13
C LYS A 38 21.09 -0.43 -2.88
N SER A 39 20.22 0.54 -2.60
CA SER A 39 20.30 1.40 -1.42
C SER A 39 18.90 1.86 -1.01
N CYS A 40 18.69 2.10 0.28
CA CYS A 40 17.41 2.60 0.80
C CYS A 40 17.62 3.38 2.10
N ASP A 41 17.20 4.65 2.10
CA ASP A 41 17.23 5.55 3.27
C ASP A 41 15.82 5.79 3.85
N ALA A 42 14.83 5.01 3.39
CA ALA A 42 13.48 5.10 3.90
C ALA A 42 13.37 4.48 5.31
N LYS A 43 12.51 5.08 6.14
CA LYS A 43 12.22 4.60 7.50
C LYS A 43 10.98 3.72 7.56
N PHE A 44 10.07 3.86 6.61
CA PHE A 44 8.82 3.10 6.52
C PHE A 44 8.23 3.15 5.11
N ILE A 45 7.23 2.31 4.89
CA ILE A 45 6.42 2.28 3.68
C ILE A 45 5.04 2.83 4.00
N LEU A 46 4.57 3.80 3.23
CA LEU A 46 3.17 4.23 3.23
C LEU A 46 2.49 3.71 1.96
N HIS A 47 1.63 2.72 2.14
CA HIS A 47 0.79 2.20 1.06
C HIS A 47 -0.56 2.91 1.08
N VAL A 48 -0.89 3.57 -0.02
CA VAL A 48 -2.12 4.37 -0.18
C VAL A 48 -3.05 3.63 -1.15
N GLU A 49 -4.35 3.59 -0.87
CA GLU A 49 -5.30 2.89 -1.73
C GLU A 49 -5.44 3.55 -3.10
N LYS A 50 -5.76 4.86 -3.11
CA LYS A 50 -6.09 5.60 -4.33
C LYS A 50 -4.90 6.29 -4.96
N ASP A 51 -4.77 6.14 -6.28
CA ASP A 51 -3.76 6.84 -7.09
C ASP A 51 -3.84 8.37 -6.91
N THR A 52 -5.03 8.95 -6.89
CA THR A 52 -5.22 10.39 -6.72
C THR A 52 -4.66 10.92 -5.40
N VAL A 53 -4.86 10.19 -4.31
CA VAL A 53 -4.31 10.53 -2.99
C VAL A 53 -2.80 10.35 -2.98
N TRP A 54 -2.29 9.27 -3.60
CA TRP A 54 -0.86 9.05 -3.77
C TRP A 54 -0.20 10.17 -4.55
N ARG A 55 -0.81 10.62 -5.67
CA ARG A 55 -0.32 11.75 -6.47
C ARG A 55 -0.20 13.02 -5.64
N ARG A 56 -1.22 13.33 -4.84
CA ARG A 56 -1.20 14.49 -3.95
C ARG A 56 -0.05 14.42 -2.96
N PHE A 57 0.18 13.28 -2.31
CA PHE A 57 1.33 13.09 -1.43
C PHE A 57 2.67 13.20 -2.17
N ASN A 58 2.75 12.74 -3.41
CA ASN A 58 3.96 12.87 -4.22
C ASN A 58 4.23 14.32 -4.61
N GLU A 59 3.21 15.08 -5.02
CA GLU A 59 3.31 16.52 -5.31
C GLU A 59 3.81 17.31 -4.10
N ASP A 60 3.27 17.06 -2.92
CA ASP A 60 3.67 17.65 -1.66
C ASP A 60 5.06 17.17 -1.16
N LYS A 61 5.70 16.27 -1.88
CA LYS A 61 6.97 15.64 -1.49
C LYS A 61 6.94 15.04 -0.09
N PHE A 62 5.80 14.46 0.31
CA PHE A 62 5.59 13.83 1.60
C PHE A 62 6.69 12.81 1.92
N TRP A 63 7.04 11.98 0.93
CA TRP A 63 8.07 10.97 1.05
C TRP A 63 9.46 11.55 1.40
N ARG A 64 9.78 12.76 0.92
CA ARG A 64 11.02 13.46 1.26
C ARG A 64 10.99 14.01 2.68
N LYS A 65 9.87 14.62 3.09
CA LYS A 65 9.69 15.18 4.43
C LYS A 65 9.75 14.13 5.53
N HIS A 66 9.27 12.93 5.25
CA HIS A 66 9.12 11.85 6.23
C HIS A 66 10.07 10.67 6.00
N SER A 67 10.96 10.74 5.01
CA SER A 67 11.88 9.64 4.65
C SER A 67 11.14 8.31 4.48
N CYS A 68 10.13 8.26 3.61
CA CYS A 68 9.33 7.06 3.41
C CYS A 68 9.22 6.65 1.94
N LEU A 69 8.81 5.42 1.69
CA LEU A 69 8.39 4.96 0.38
C LEU A 69 6.89 5.13 0.24
N LEU A 70 6.45 5.87 -0.78
CA LEU A 70 5.03 5.96 -1.14
C LEU A 70 4.71 4.94 -2.22
N THR A 71 3.72 4.10 -1.97
CA THR A 71 3.22 3.10 -2.92
C THR A 71 1.69 3.19 -3.02
N HIS A 72 1.12 2.73 -4.12
CA HIS A 72 -0.33 2.53 -4.27
C HIS A 72 -0.62 1.31 -5.12
N GLY A 73 -1.84 0.80 -5.03
CA GLY A 73 -2.32 -0.31 -5.84
C GLY A 73 -3.36 0.08 -6.89
N GLY A 74 -3.86 1.33 -6.84
CA GLY A 74 -5.01 1.76 -7.65
C GLY A 74 -6.32 1.08 -7.21
N GLY A 75 -6.52 0.93 -5.91
CA GLY A 75 -7.53 0.09 -5.28
C GLY A 75 -6.91 -1.18 -4.73
N GLN A 76 -7.48 -2.35 -5.05
CA GLN A 76 -6.90 -3.62 -4.61
C GLN A 76 -5.53 -3.84 -5.26
N PRO A 77 -4.44 -3.94 -4.47
CA PRO A 77 -3.10 -4.02 -5.01
C PRO A 77 -2.88 -5.32 -5.80
N PRO A 78 -2.36 -5.22 -7.04
CA PRO A 78 -2.04 -6.38 -7.85
C PRO A 78 -0.88 -7.19 -7.25
N ARG A 79 -0.68 -8.41 -7.78
CA ARG A 79 0.35 -9.34 -7.28
C ARG A 79 1.74 -8.70 -7.15
N GLY A 80 2.20 -7.99 -8.18
CA GLY A 80 3.54 -7.37 -8.18
C GLY A 80 3.70 -6.35 -7.04
N VAL A 81 2.69 -5.51 -6.80
CA VAL A 81 2.71 -4.53 -5.70
C VAL A 81 2.75 -5.22 -4.34
N ARG A 82 1.92 -6.25 -4.13
CA ARG A 82 1.90 -7.02 -2.87
C ARG A 82 3.26 -7.70 -2.63
N ARG A 83 3.81 -8.31 -3.66
CA ARG A 83 5.11 -8.97 -3.60
C ARG A 83 6.25 -7.97 -3.33
N MET A 84 6.22 -6.79 -3.96
CA MET A 84 7.16 -5.71 -3.71
C MET A 84 7.10 -5.24 -2.25
N LEU A 85 5.89 -4.97 -1.73
CA LEU A 85 5.69 -4.58 -0.33
C LEU A 85 6.25 -5.62 0.65
N TYR A 86 5.97 -6.90 0.38
CA TYR A 86 6.51 -8.01 1.17
C TYR A 86 8.04 -8.02 1.16
N ARG A 87 8.67 -7.88 -0.01
CA ARG A 87 10.13 -7.85 -0.14
C ARG A 87 10.74 -6.67 0.59
N LEU A 88 10.21 -5.46 0.38
CA LEU A 88 10.67 -4.25 1.08
C LEU A 88 10.57 -4.41 2.60
N HIS A 89 9.48 -5.02 3.10
CA HIS A 89 9.32 -5.30 4.52
C HIS A 89 10.33 -6.34 5.04
N ASN A 90 10.48 -7.45 4.34
CA ASN A 90 11.29 -8.57 4.84
C ASN A 90 12.79 -8.39 4.61
N GLU A 91 13.19 -7.83 3.46
CA GLU A 91 14.61 -7.65 3.12
C GLU A 91 15.19 -6.40 3.77
N LEU A 92 14.45 -5.28 3.73
CA LEU A 92 14.91 -3.99 4.27
C LEU A 92 14.37 -3.67 5.67
N LYS A 93 13.56 -4.57 6.25
CA LYS A 93 12.94 -4.43 7.59
C LYS A 93 12.09 -3.16 7.76
N LEU A 94 11.54 -2.65 6.67
CA LEU A 94 10.72 -1.45 6.70
C LEU A 94 9.31 -1.76 7.25
N PRO A 95 8.80 -1.03 8.24
CA PRO A 95 7.41 -1.15 8.67
C PRO A 95 6.47 -0.67 7.57
N VAL A 96 5.32 -1.35 7.43
CA VAL A 96 4.30 -1.04 6.42
C VAL A 96 3.08 -0.43 7.10
N TYR A 97 2.71 0.76 6.66
CA TYR A 97 1.50 1.46 7.05
C TYR A 97 0.56 1.57 5.86
N CYS A 98 -0.71 1.25 6.07
CA CYS A 98 -1.74 1.29 5.04
C CYS A 98 -2.70 2.44 5.31
N LEU A 99 -2.80 3.39 4.37
CA LEU A 99 -3.77 4.47 4.36
C LEU A 99 -4.86 4.11 3.34
N LEU A 100 -5.98 3.64 3.84
CA LEU A 100 -7.07 3.06 3.06
C LEU A 100 -8.38 3.77 3.42
N ASP A 101 -9.38 3.64 2.58
CA ASP A 101 -10.70 4.21 2.83
C ASP A 101 -11.38 3.54 4.03
N ASN A 102 -12.24 4.29 4.71
CA ASN A 102 -13.03 3.78 5.85
C ASN A 102 -14.32 3.13 5.34
N ASP A 103 -14.17 2.11 4.54
CA ASP A 103 -15.28 1.34 3.99
C ASP A 103 -14.95 -0.18 4.02
N PRO A 104 -15.92 -1.05 3.75
CA PRO A 104 -15.68 -2.49 3.75
C PRO A 104 -14.62 -2.96 2.76
N TRP A 105 -14.43 -2.24 1.65
CA TRP A 105 -13.40 -2.59 0.65
C TRP A 105 -12.01 -2.24 1.13
N GLY A 106 -11.82 -1.08 1.78
CA GLY A 106 -10.55 -0.71 2.40
C GLY A 106 -10.12 -1.72 3.48
N TYR A 107 -11.05 -2.18 4.33
CA TYR A 107 -10.76 -3.25 5.29
C TYR A 107 -10.46 -4.58 4.62
N TYR A 108 -11.15 -4.92 3.53
CA TYR A 108 -10.84 -6.10 2.75
C TYR A 108 -9.43 -6.04 2.15
N ILE A 109 -9.06 -4.90 1.54
CA ILE A 109 -7.71 -4.68 1.01
C ILE A 109 -6.67 -4.85 2.11
N TYR A 110 -6.92 -4.28 3.29
CA TYR A 110 -6.04 -4.44 4.44
C TYR A 110 -5.88 -5.91 4.87
N SER A 111 -6.98 -6.65 4.94
CA SER A 111 -6.94 -8.07 5.29
C SER A 111 -6.11 -8.88 4.29
N VAL A 112 -6.26 -8.58 3.00
CA VAL A 112 -5.48 -9.23 1.92
C VAL A 112 -3.98 -8.92 2.03
N LEU A 113 -3.61 -7.68 2.37
CA LEU A 113 -2.21 -7.32 2.60
C LEU A 113 -1.64 -7.99 3.83
N LYS A 114 -2.43 -8.11 4.89
CA LYS A 114 -1.99 -8.66 6.19
C LYS A 114 -1.91 -10.18 6.21
N GLN A 115 -2.91 -10.84 5.65
CA GLN A 115 -3.09 -12.30 5.77
C GLN A 115 -2.93 -13.07 4.46
N GLY A 116 -2.95 -12.37 3.34
CA GLY A 116 -3.02 -12.99 2.01
C GLY A 116 -4.45 -13.05 1.48
N SER A 117 -4.65 -13.74 0.37
CA SER A 117 -5.97 -13.91 -0.23
C SER A 117 -6.23 -15.36 -0.56
N ILE A 118 -7.49 -15.78 -0.45
CA ILE A 118 -7.92 -17.16 -0.78
C ILE A 118 -7.56 -17.51 -2.23
N ASN A 119 -7.77 -16.57 -3.16
CA ASN A 119 -7.50 -16.79 -4.59
C ASN A 119 -6.00 -16.98 -4.90
N LEU A 120 -5.11 -16.51 -4.02
CA LEU A 120 -3.67 -16.67 -4.11
C LEU A 120 -3.11 -17.34 -2.85
N ALA A 121 -3.83 -18.30 -2.29
CA ALA A 121 -3.47 -18.97 -1.04
C ALA A 121 -2.07 -19.61 -1.11
N TYR A 122 -1.72 -20.18 -2.24
CA TYR A 122 -0.41 -20.80 -2.50
C TYR A 122 0.75 -19.79 -2.47
N GLU A 123 0.49 -18.50 -2.76
CA GLU A 123 1.50 -17.43 -2.68
C GLU A 123 1.41 -16.59 -1.40
N SER A 124 0.42 -16.82 -0.55
CA SER A 124 0.17 -15.97 0.63
C SER A 124 1.39 -15.88 1.55
N LYS A 125 2.14 -16.95 1.73
CA LYS A 125 3.40 -16.95 2.52
C LYS A 125 4.46 -15.98 1.98
N ARG A 126 4.38 -15.62 0.70
CA ARG A 126 5.34 -14.75 0.01
C ARG A 126 4.82 -13.33 -0.22
N MET A 127 3.59 -13.04 0.19
CA MET A 127 2.93 -11.75 -0.04
C MET A 127 2.20 -11.19 1.17
N ALA A 128 1.92 -12.01 2.19
CA ALA A 128 1.27 -11.55 3.41
C ALA A 128 2.27 -10.85 4.33
N ILE A 129 1.84 -9.74 4.92
CA ILE A 129 2.63 -8.93 5.84
C ILE A 129 1.84 -8.81 7.15
N PRO A 130 1.89 -9.80 8.07
CA PRO A 130 1.13 -9.79 9.32
C PRO A 130 1.42 -8.56 10.19
N ALA A 131 2.62 -8.00 10.07
CA ALA A 131 3.05 -6.79 10.77
C ALA A 131 2.52 -5.48 10.16
N ALA A 132 1.82 -5.52 9.01
CA ALA A 132 1.23 -4.33 8.40
C ALA A 132 0.24 -3.66 9.37
N ARG A 133 0.24 -2.32 9.39
CA ARG A 133 -0.57 -1.51 10.30
C ARG A 133 -1.55 -0.64 9.55
N PHE A 134 -2.82 -0.69 9.94
CA PHE A 134 -3.86 0.20 9.43
C PHE A 134 -3.67 1.59 10.05
N LEU A 135 -3.32 2.56 9.24
CA LEU A 135 -3.10 3.94 9.68
C LEU A 135 -4.42 4.72 9.79
N GLY A 136 -5.28 4.60 8.83
CA GLY A 136 -6.57 5.27 8.70
C GLY A 136 -7.09 5.10 7.25
N ILE A 137 -8.25 5.68 6.95
CA ILE A 137 -9.07 6.52 7.82
C ILE A 137 -9.93 5.63 8.70
N ARG A 138 -10.19 6.05 9.93
CA ARG A 138 -11.07 5.33 10.87
C ARG A 138 -12.28 6.18 11.19
N SER A 139 -13.40 5.56 11.61
CA SER A 139 -14.62 6.27 11.95
C SER A 139 -14.39 7.40 12.98
N ARG A 140 -13.56 7.17 13.99
CA ARG A 140 -13.20 8.21 14.98
C ARG A 140 -12.44 9.42 14.39
N ASP A 141 -11.85 9.27 13.22
CA ASP A 141 -11.10 10.37 12.58
C ASP A 141 -12.07 11.39 11.98
N TYR A 142 -13.31 11.01 11.67
CA TYR A 142 -14.35 11.95 11.23
C TYR A 142 -14.65 12.99 12.31
N ASP A 143 -14.87 12.56 13.55
CA ASP A 143 -15.14 13.45 14.68
C ASP A 143 -13.88 14.26 15.03
N ARG A 144 -12.72 13.60 15.10
CA ARG A 144 -11.44 14.22 15.43
C ARG A 144 -11.04 15.32 14.44
N CYS A 145 -11.28 15.09 13.15
CA CYS A 145 -10.96 16.05 12.09
C CYS A 145 -12.12 16.98 11.77
N LYS A 146 -13.24 16.88 12.49
CA LYS A 146 -14.48 17.68 12.27
C LYS A 146 -14.94 17.63 10.82
N LEU A 147 -14.92 16.44 10.22
CA LEU A 147 -15.35 16.26 8.84
C LEU A 147 -16.86 16.40 8.73
N SER A 148 -17.31 17.13 7.70
CA SER A 148 -18.75 17.27 7.41
C SER A 148 -19.40 15.92 7.10
N GLN A 149 -20.66 15.75 7.48
CA GLN A 149 -21.46 14.58 7.06
C GLN A 149 -21.57 14.47 5.53
N SER A 150 -21.45 15.58 4.80
CA SER A 150 -21.49 15.58 3.33
C SER A 150 -20.35 14.82 2.65
N VAL A 151 -19.26 14.54 3.37
CA VAL A 151 -18.15 13.71 2.85
C VAL A 151 -18.35 12.22 3.11
N GLN A 152 -19.41 11.84 3.82
CA GLN A 152 -19.75 10.45 4.10
C GLN A 152 -20.75 9.95 3.05
N ILE A 153 -20.44 8.79 2.49
CA ILE A 153 -21.29 8.10 1.52
C ILE A 153 -21.95 6.93 2.25
N ALA A 154 -23.27 6.81 2.13
CA ALA A 154 -24.01 5.67 2.71
C ALA A 154 -23.57 4.36 2.06
N LEU A 155 -23.47 3.30 2.87
CA LEU A 155 -23.15 1.96 2.38
C LEU A 155 -24.30 1.44 1.50
N ASN A 156 -23.94 0.90 0.34
CA ASN A 156 -24.87 0.18 -0.52
C ASN A 156 -24.94 -1.32 -0.14
N ASP A 157 -25.84 -2.07 -0.77
CA ASP A 157 -26.04 -3.50 -0.48
C ASP A 157 -24.77 -4.35 -0.69
N THR A 158 -23.94 -3.98 -1.67
CA THR A 158 -22.65 -4.66 -1.94
C THR A 158 -21.68 -4.42 -0.81
N ASP A 159 -21.61 -3.20 -0.28
CA ASP A 159 -20.77 -2.82 0.85
C ASP A 159 -21.21 -3.56 2.12
N ILE A 160 -22.53 -3.60 2.37
CA ILE A 160 -23.10 -4.33 3.51
C ILE A 160 -22.79 -5.82 3.41
N LYS A 161 -22.91 -6.41 2.21
CA LYS A 161 -22.55 -7.81 1.97
C LYS A 161 -21.06 -8.06 2.25
N ARG A 162 -20.20 -7.15 1.79
CA ARG A 162 -18.74 -7.25 2.02
C ARG A 162 -18.41 -7.12 3.51
N ALA A 163 -19.03 -6.19 4.22
CA ALA A 163 -18.86 -6.02 5.66
C ALA A 163 -19.20 -7.31 6.43
N LYS A 164 -20.34 -7.93 6.12
CA LYS A 164 -20.77 -9.20 6.71
C LYS A 164 -19.76 -10.33 6.42
N GLN A 165 -19.22 -10.40 5.21
CA GLN A 165 -18.20 -11.38 4.85
C GLN A 165 -16.92 -11.21 5.67
N ILE A 166 -16.45 -9.97 5.83
CA ILE A 166 -15.25 -9.68 6.62
C ILE A 166 -15.48 -10.02 8.10
N ALA A 167 -16.64 -9.65 8.65
CA ALA A 167 -16.98 -9.92 10.04
C ALA A 167 -17.12 -11.43 10.36
N ALA A 168 -17.49 -12.24 9.36
CA ALA A 168 -17.58 -13.68 9.50
C ALA A 168 -16.24 -14.42 9.28
N TYR A 169 -15.21 -13.72 8.86
CA TYR A 169 -13.88 -14.32 8.62
C TYR A 169 -13.07 -14.31 9.92
N PRO A 170 -12.58 -15.46 10.38
CA PRO A 170 -11.82 -15.59 11.62
C PRO A 170 -10.45 -14.89 11.58
#